data_633ea0c35300abf490a6c0b0af7ea14b
#
_entry.id   633ea0c35300abf490a6c0b0af7ea14b
#
_cell.length_a   1.000
_cell.length_b   1.000
_cell.length_c   1.000
_cell.angle_alpha   90.00
_cell.angle_beta   90.00
_cell.angle_gamma   90.00
#
_symmetry.space_group_name_H-M   'P 1'
#
loop_
_entity.id
_entity.type
_entity.pdbx_description
1 polymer ?
#
loop_
_entity_poly.entity_id
_entity_poly.type
_entity_poly.pdbx_seq_one_letter_code
_entity_poly.pdbx_strand_id
1 'polypeptide(L)'
;MRKTKLIKTIKLTTPLLLCMLNTNVSNAKVSDNYINYHTDLIANIMTNNINLNNKLLKSVNGKTNNNVLENVNSGAYAYTTKVMYAKTNVNIRVKPNTNSKIVDMAHFGDKVKIINEKTKNKKWAKIEYKNNLRYICTDYLVKNKPKRKDVTSIKLSGLSEVQKQRAYTIARICINEWKNYGVLPSVAIAQAMVESTLGRYCNGNNLWGICSGAISYDSLESGVYGYLKVINNGCYGSAPFTRDSSSQINKILSGGYCVPVGDYYENATWIIDHYGLERFDALINY
;
A
#
# COMPACT_ATOMS: atom_id res chain seq x y z
N MET A 1 40.15 44.58 -13.03
CA MET A 1 38.74 44.32 -12.78
C MET A 1 38.53 42.83 -12.59
N ARG A 2 38.41 42.35 -11.36
CA ARG A 2 38.17 40.94 -11.03
C ARG A 2 36.66 40.72 -10.90
N LYS A 3 36.10 39.86 -11.75
CA LYS A 3 34.68 39.42 -11.69
C LYS A 3 34.55 38.39 -10.58
N THR A 4 33.95 38.77 -9.47
CA THR A 4 33.57 37.88 -8.38
C THR A 4 32.31 37.14 -8.80
N LYS A 5 32.41 35.82 -9.00
CA LYS A 5 31.24 34.91 -9.21
C LYS A 5 30.55 34.77 -7.87
N LEU A 6 29.32 35.26 -7.79
CA LEU A 6 28.43 35.06 -6.66
C LEU A 6 27.89 33.60 -6.69
N ILE A 7 28.40 32.73 -5.86
CA ILE A 7 27.88 31.39 -5.66
C ILE A 7 26.63 31.56 -4.78
N LYS A 8 25.45 31.47 -5.37
CA LYS A 8 24.22 31.35 -4.59
C LYS A 8 24.18 29.97 -3.94
N THR A 9 24.46 29.93 -2.64
CA THR A 9 24.26 28.74 -1.83
C THR A 9 22.75 28.51 -1.68
N ILE A 10 22.22 27.53 -2.37
CA ILE A 10 20.84 27.08 -2.18
C ILE A 10 20.81 26.34 -0.83
N LYS A 11 20.17 26.95 0.16
CA LYS A 11 19.85 26.24 1.41
C LYS A 11 18.75 25.23 1.10
N LEU A 12 19.11 23.98 0.87
CA LEU A 12 18.14 22.88 0.85
C LEU A 12 17.55 22.73 2.26
N THR A 13 16.24 22.77 2.36
CA THR A 13 15.54 22.50 3.61
C THR A 13 15.66 21.02 3.98
N THR A 14 15.76 20.74 5.27
CA THR A 14 15.98 19.40 5.83
C THR A 14 15.08 18.28 5.29
N PRO A 15 13.80 18.50 4.97
CA PRO A 15 12.94 17.47 4.37
C PRO A 15 13.38 17.02 2.98
N LEU A 16 13.85 17.95 2.14
CA LEU A 16 14.31 17.64 0.78
C LEU A 16 15.59 16.81 0.80
N LEU A 17 16.48 17.07 1.75
CA LEU A 17 17.73 16.32 1.94
C LEU A 17 17.46 14.88 2.43
N LEU A 18 16.45 14.70 3.28
CA LEU A 18 16.06 13.37 3.78
C LEU A 18 15.39 12.52 2.68
N CYS A 19 14.59 13.14 1.81
CA CYS A 19 14.06 12.48 0.60
C CYS A 19 15.17 12.04 -0.35
N MET A 20 16.20 12.88 -0.55
CA MET A 20 17.34 12.53 -1.41
C MET A 20 18.16 11.36 -0.84
N LEU A 21 18.32 11.27 0.47
CA LEU A 21 19.04 10.16 1.11
C LEU A 21 18.27 8.84 1.02
N ASN A 22 16.95 8.86 1.10
CA ASN A 22 16.10 7.65 0.98
C ASN A 22 15.92 7.17 -0.47
N THR A 23 16.03 8.04 -1.48
CA THR A 23 15.92 7.65 -2.89
C THR A 23 17.25 7.15 -3.48
N ASN A 24 18.39 7.49 -2.89
CA ASN A 24 19.72 7.06 -3.35
C ASN A 24 20.07 5.60 -2.99
N VAL A 25 19.23 4.89 -2.22
CA VAL A 25 19.49 3.49 -1.87
C VAL A 25 19.26 2.53 -3.05
N SER A 26 18.54 2.94 -4.09
CA SER A 26 18.28 2.07 -5.26
C SER A 26 19.37 2.14 -6.35
N ASN A 27 20.29 3.10 -6.31
CA ASN A 27 21.39 3.25 -7.29
C ASN A 27 22.78 3.40 -6.66
N ALA A 28 22.91 3.33 -5.33
CA ALA A 28 24.20 3.13 -4.71
C ALA A 28 24.65 1.71 -5.10
N LYS A 29 25.82 1.53 -5.69
CA LYS A 29 26.52 0.25 -5.68
C LYS A 29 26.61 -0.18 -4.24
N VAL A 30 25.65 -1.01 -3.80
CA VAL A 30 25.75 -1.69 -2.51
C VAL A 30 27.06 -2.48 -2.63
N SER A 31 28.02 -2.23 -1.75
CA SER A 31 29.30 -2.90 -1.83
C SER A 31 29.05 -4.40 -1.79
N ASP A 32 29.78 -5.16 -2.60
CA ASP A 32 29.65 -6.62 -2.66
C ASP A 32 29.73 -7.27 -1.28
N ASN A 33 30.41 -6.64 -0.34
CA ASN A 33 30.49 -7.03 1.07
C ASN A 33 29.13 -6.93 1.81
N TYR A 34 28.26 -5.95 1.50
CA TYR A 34 26.96 -5.82 2.14
C TYR A 34 25.98 -6.89 1.60
N ILE A 35 26.01 -7.15 0.29
CA ILE A 35 25.21 -8.20 -0.32
C ILE A 35 25.64 -9.57 0.21
N ASN A 36 26.94 -9.84 0.27
CA ASN A 36 27.49 -11.10 0.79
C ASN A 36 27.11 -11.32 2.26
N TYR A 37 27.20 -10.30 3.12
CA TYR A 37 26.83 -10.42 4.53
C TYR A 37 25.36 -10.80 4.72
N HIS A 38 24.45 -10.15 3.98
CA HIS A 38 23.01 -10.48 4.06
C HIS A 38 22.69 -11.84 3.46
N THR A 39 23.36 -12.23 2.39
CA THR A 39 23.18 -13.54 1.77
C THR A 39 23.66 -14.66 2.70
N ASP A 40 24.79 -14.48 3.36
CA ASP A 40 25.33 -15.42 4.35
C ASP A 40 24.44 -15.51 5.60
N LEU A 41 23.90 -14.38 6.05
CA LEU A 41 22.96 -14.36 7.18
C LEU A 41 21.68 -15.14 6.87
N ILE A 42 21.11 -14.94 5.68
CA ILE A 42 19.91 -15.67 5.21
C ILE A 42 20.21 -17.15 5.05
N ALA A 43 21.36 -17.50 4.46
CA ALA A 43 21.79 -18.88 4.31
C ALA A 43 21.98 -19.58 5.67
N ASN A 44 22.58 -18.91 6.64
CA ASN A 44 22.74 -19.42 8.01
C ASN A 44 21.40 -19.62 8.73
N ILE A 45 20.45 -18.70 8.57
CA ILE A 45 19.11 -18.82 9.14
C ILE A 45 18.36 -20.01 8.51
N MET A 46 18.45 -20.18 7.19
CA MET A 46 17.84 -21.31 6.48
C MET A 46 18.46 -22.64 6.91
N THR A 47 19.77 -22.72 7.00
CA THR A 47 20.49 -23.94 7.43
C THR A 47 20.15 -24.33 8.87
N ASN A 48 20.06 -23.35 9.78
CA ASN A 48 19.67 -23.59 11.16
C ASN A 48 18.21 -24.09 11.27
N ASN A 49 17.29 -23.55 10.46
CA ASN A 49 15.91 -24.01 10.42
C ASN A 49 15.79 -25.44 9.86
N ILE A 50 16.59 -25.80 8.84
CA ILE A 50 16.64 -27.16 8.30
C ILE A 50 17.20 -28.14 9.35
N ASN A 51 18.24 -27.75 10.08
CA ASN A 51 18.84 -28.57 11.13
C ASN A 51 17.89 -28.77 12.33
N LEU A 52 17.14 -27.74 12.71
CA LEU A 52 16.09 -27.84 13.75
C LEU A 52 14.97 -28.79 13.32
N ASN A 53 14.51 -28.69 12.08
CA ASN A 53 13.49 -29.58 11.53
C ASN A 53 13.98 -31.03 11.44
N ASN A 54 15.23 -31.25 11.02
CA ASN A 54 15.83 -32.58 10.98
C ASN A 54 16.06 -33.18 12.36
N LYS A 55 16.37 -32.36 13.38
CA LYS A 55 16.50 -32.79 14.78
C LYS A 55 15.14 -33.17 15.38
N LEU A 56 14.08 -32.41 15.05
CA LEU A 56 12.69 -32.75 15.40
C LEU A 56 12.24 -34.06 14.74
N LEU A 57 12.49 -34.25 13.45
CA LEU A 57 12.18 -35.47 12.72
C LEU A 57 12.92 -36.69 13.30
N LYS A 58 14.19 -36.55 13.68
CA LYS A 58 14.95 -37.63 14.33
C LYS A 58 14.45 -37.95 15.74
N SER A 59 13.96 -36.93 16.48
CA SER A 59 13.38 -37.15 17.81
C SER A 59 12.01 -37.84 17.76
N VAL A 60 11.26 -37.63 16.68
CA VAL A 60 9.97 -38.33 16.44
C VAL A 60 10.19 -39.76 15.98
N ASN A 61 11.17 -40.00 15.07
CA ASN A 61 11.45 -41.33 14.53
C ASN A 61 12.23 -42.22 15.50
N GLY A 62 12.85 -41.68 16.55
CA GLY A 62 13.62 -42.42 17.56
C GLY A 62 12.79 -43.07 18.67
N LYS A 63 11.46 -42.94 18.66
CA LYS A 63 10.54 -43.50 19.68
C LYS A 63 9.46 -44.42 19.14
N THR A 64 9.66 -45.04 18.00
CA THR A 64 8.77 -46.10 17.55
C THR A 64 9.34 -47.47 17.89
N ASN A 65 9.14 -47.91 19.11
CA ASN A 65 9.06 -49.33 19.43
C ASN A 65 7.74 -49.87 18.87
N ASN A 66 7.86 -50.92 18.04
CA ASN A 66 6.76 -51.73 17.51
C ASN A 66 5.83 -52.17 18.63
N ASN A 67 4.62 -51.72 18.59
CA ASN A 67 3.36 -52.25 19.15
C ASN A 67 2.48 -51.12 19.67
N VAL A 68 1.96 -50.26 18.83
CA VAL A 68 0.66 -49.60 18.97
C VAL A 68 0.26 -49.03 17.60
N LEU A 69 -0.04 -49.95 16.67
CA LEU A 69 -0.76 -49.61 15.44
C LEU A 69 -2.24 -50.01 15.66
N GLU A 70 -2.89 -49.42 16.66
CA GLU A 70 -4.35 -49.41 16.71
C GLU A 70 -4.79 -48.18 17.49
N ASN A 71 -5.66 -47.40 16.84
CA ASN A 71 -6.45 -46.30 17.42
C ASN A 71 -5.70 -44.97 17.78
N VAL A 72 -4.96 -44.38 16.87
CA VAL A 72 -4.98 -42.93 16.76
C VAL A 72 -5.98 -42.57 15.65
N ASN A 73 -7.25 -42.71 15.97
CA ASN A 73 -8.28 -41.91 15.33
C ASN A 73 -7.96 -40.46 15.73
N SER A 74 -6.97 -39.88 15.05
CA SER A 74 -6.80 -38.45 15.01
C SER A 74 -8.08 -37.95 14.35
N GLY A 75 -9.05 -37.55 15.15
CA GLY A 75 -10.19 -36.81 14.75
C GLY A 75 -9.72 -35.50 14.12
N ALA A 76 -9.09 -35.59 12.99
CA ALA A 76 -8.98 -34.49 12.05
C ALA A 76 -10.44 -34.20 11.68
N TYR A 77 -11.09 -33.36 12.48
CA TYR A 77 -12.33 -32.76 12.09
C TYR A 77 -12.08 -32.12 10.73
N ALA A 78 -12.54 -32.78 9.67
CA ALA A 78 -12.55 -32.25 8.34
C ALA A 78 -13.47 -31.03 8.34
N TYR A 79 -12.92 -29.89 8.74
CA TYR A 79 -13.65 -28.64 8.67
C TYR A 79 -13.87 -28.36 7.19
N THR A 80 -15.12 -28.41 6.73
CA THR A 80 -15.48 -27.93 5.41
C THR A 80 -15.22 -26.44 5.39
N THR A 81 -14.13 -26.03 4.74
CA THR A 81 -13.78 -24.63 4.60
C THR A 81 -14.55 -24.02 3.44
N LYS A 82 -15.31 -22.97 3.71
CA LYS A 82 -15.96 -22.15 2.68
C LYS A 82 -15.11 -20.94 2.40
N VAL A 83 -14.83 -20.71 1.12
CA VAL A 83 -14.15 -19.48 0.68
C VAL A 83 -15.18 -18.40 0.40
N MET A 84 -14.95 -17.22 0.97
CA MET A 84 -15.68 -15.99 0.69
C MET A 84 -14.69 -14.84 0.47
N TYR A 85 -15.20 -13.69 0.06
CA TYR A 85 -14.39 -12.50 -0.21
C TYR A 85 -14.98 -11.30 0.52
N ALA A 86 -14.12 -10.44 1.06
CA ALA A 86 -14.54 -9.19 1.65
C ALA A 86 -15.08 -8.24 0.58
N LYS A 87 -16.35 -7.79 0.71
CA LYS A 87 -16.96 -6.81 -0.22
C LYS A 87 -16.66 -5.36 0.14
N THR A 88 -16.06 -5.14 1.30
CA THR A 88 -15.51 -3.90 1.82
C THR A 88 -14.45 -4.24 2.86
N ASN A 89 -13.75 -3.24 3.39
CA ASN A 89 -12.86 -3.46 4.53
C ASN A 89 -13.67 -3.90 5.75
N VAL A 90 -13.20 -4.95 6.43
CA VAL A 90 -13.90 -5.53 7.58
C VAL A 90 -12.92 -5.97 8.66
N ASN A 91 -13.17 -5.58 9.88
CA ASN A 91 -12.31 -5.89 11.02
C ASN A 91 -12.30 -7.39 11.34
N ILE A 92 -11.10 -7.92 11.59
CA ILE A 92 -10.87 -9.25 12.14
C ILE A 92 -10.75 -9.12 13.66
N ARG A 93 -11.54 -9.91 14.41
CA ARG A 93 -11.69 -9.75 15.84
C ARG A 93 -11.42 -11.02 16.62
N VAL A 94 -11.09 -10.86 17.91
CA VAL A 94 -10.83 -11.99 18.83
C VAL A 94 -12.11 -12.76 19.17
N LYS A 95 -13.27 -12.07 19.31
CA LYS A 95 -14.58 -12.65 19.64
C LYS A 95 -15.65 -12.19 18.64
N PRO A 96 -16.77 -12.94 18.49
CA PRO A 96 -17.82 -12.63 17.50
C PRO A 96 -18.77 -11.52 17.98
N ASN A 97 -18.23 -10.34 18.25
CA ASN A 97 -19.00 -9.13 18.60
C ASN A 97 -18.23 -7.85 18.26
N THR A 98 -18.94 -6.75 18.18
CA THR A 98 -18.40 -5.44 17.78
C THR A 98 -17.51 -4.79 18.84
N ASN A 99 -17.67 -5.15 20.11
CA ASN A 99 -16.87 -4.63 21.23
C ASN A 99 -15.57 -5.40 21.44
N SER A 100 -15.37 -6.50 20.72
CA SER A 100 -14.17 -7.31 20.83
C SER A 100 -12.97 -6.62 20.20
N LYS A 101 -11.78 -6.86 20.74
CA LYS A 101 -10.50 -6.37 20.23
C LYS A 101 -10.36 -6.69 18.74
N ILE A 102 -10.06 -5.67 17.94
CA ILE A 102 -9.63 -5.79 16.54
C ILE A 102 -8.19 -6.25 16.54
N VAL A 103 -7.88 -7.27 15.76
CA VAL A 103 -6.52 -7.80 15.61
C VAL A 103 -5.92 -7.50 14.24
N ASP A 104 -6.79 -7.30 13.25
CA ASP A 104 -6.41 -6.93 11.90
C ASP A 104 -7.67 -6.57 11.08
N MET A 105 -7.50 -6.36 9.77
CA MET A 105 -8.56 -6.04 8.83
C MET A 105 -8.42 -6.88 7.57
N ALA A 106 -9.51 -7.46 7.09
CA ALA A 106 -9.60 -7.97 5.73
C ALA A 106 -10.01 -6.83 4.81
N HIS A 107 -9.28 -6.63 3.74
CA HIS A 107 -9.52 -5.55 2.78
C HIS A 107 -10.46 -6.00 1.66
N PHE A 108 -11.03 -5.04 0.94
CA PHE A 108 -11.88 -5.30 -0.23
C PHE A 108 -11.21 -6.29 -1.20
N GLY A 109 -11.92 -7.37 -1.52
CA GLY A 109 -11.45 -8.42 -2.42
C GLY A 109 -10.54 -9.46 -1.77
N ASP A 110 -10.19 -9.31 -0.49
CA ASP A 110 -9.39 -10.31 0.22
C ASP A 110 -10.17 -11.62 0.36
N LYS A 111 -9.44 -12.72 0.15
CA LYS A 111 -9.96 -14.08 0.31
C LYS A 111 -10.02 -14.45 1.79
N VAL A 112 -11.19 -14.86 2.23
CA VAL A 112 -11.46 -15.27 3.62
C VAL A 112 -11.86 -16.75 3.63
N LYS A 113 -11.08 -17.57 4.34
CA LYS A 113 -11.41 -18.98 4.58
C LYS A 113 -12.27 -19.09 5.85
N ILE A 114 -13.54 -19.40 5.68
CA ILE A 114 -14.47 -19.61 6.79
C ILE A 114 -14.37 -21.06 7.22
N ILE A 115 -14.14 -21.27 8.51
CA ILE A 115 -14.25 -22.57 9.15
C ILE A 115 -15.73 -22.79 9.49
N ASN A 116 -16.32 -23.81 8.89
CA ASN A 116 -17.74 -24.07 9.03
C ASN A 116 -18.05 -24.67 10.41
N GLU A 117 -18.07 -23.85 11.44
CA GLU A 117 -18.75 -24.15 12.68
C GLU A 117 -20.08 -23.40 12.71
N LYS A 118 -21.14 -24.09 13.09
CA LYS A 118 -22.43 -23.46 13.38
C LYS A 118 -22.27 -22.52 14.58
N THR A 119 -21.81 -21.28 14.32
CA THR A 119 -21.85 -20.26 15.37
C THR A 119 -23.31 -19.96 15.68
N LYS A 120 -23.67 -19.91 16.96
CA LYS A 120 -25.03 -19.52 17.40
C LYS A 120 -25.47 -18.17 16.83
N ASN A 121 -24.51 -17.33 16.46
CA ASN A 121 -24.74 -16.01 15.89
C ASN A 121 -24.36 -16.02 14.39
N LYS A 122 -25.37 -16.10 13.50
CA LYS A 122 -25.22 -16.13 12.05
C LYS A 122 -24.50 -14.90 11.45
N LYS A 123 -24.37 -13.78 12.21
CA LYS A 123 -23.68 -12.56 11.77
C LYS A 123 -22.16 -12.64 11.81
N TRP A 124 -21.60 -13.68 12.43
CA TRP A 124 -20.15 -13.83 12.57
C TRP A 124 -19.69 -15.17 12.00
N ALA A 125 -18.64 -15.14 11.23
CA ALA A 125 -17.94 -16.32 10.75
C ALA A 125 -16.65 -16.52 11.54
N LYS A 126 -16.34 -17.79 11.86
CA LYS A 126 -15.06 -18.19 12.41
C LYS A 126 -14.08 -18.39 11.26
N ILE A 127 -12.89 -17.85 11.38
CA ILE A 127 -11.83 -17.90 10.39
C ILE A 127 -10.52 -18.32 11.04
N GLU A 128 -9.64 -18.91 10.25
CA GLU A 128 -8.23 -19.06 10.62
C GLU A 128 -7.45 -17.84 10.11
N TYR A 129 -6.77 -17.15 11.02
CA TYR A 129 -5.96 -15.99 10.71
C TYR A 129 -4.64 -16.03 11.48
N LYS A 130 -3.51 -16.10 10.78
CA LYS A 130 -2.15 -16.17 11.36
C LYS A 130 -2.09 -17.28 12.44
N ASN A 131 -2.51 -18.51 12.11
CA ASN A 131 -2.57 -19.69 12.96
C ASN A 131 -3.44 -19.54 14.23
N ASN A 132 -4.36 -18.61 14.24
CA ASN A 132 -5.29 -18.40 15.32
C ASN A 132 -6.73 -18.38 14.83
N LEU A 133 -7.65 -18.84 15.68
CA LEU A 133 -9.08 -18.68 15.43
C LEU A 133 -9.51 -17.24 15.70
N ARG A 134 -10.17 -16.64 14.73
CA ARG A 134 -10.66 -15.26 14.75
C ARG A 134 -12.06 -15.19 14.19
N TYR A 135 -12.65 -14.02 14.25
CA TYR A 135 -14.02 -13.80 13.82
C TYR A 135 -14.12 -12.59 12.89
N ILE A 136 -14.98 -12.72 11.88
CA ILE A 136 -15.28 -11.69 10.89
C ILE A 136 -16.79 -11.61 10.69
N CYS A 137 -17.32 -10.39 10.46
CA CYS A 137 -18.75 -10.20 10.23
C CYS A 137 -19.14 -10.67 8.84
N THR A 138 -20.14 -11.55 8.76
CA THR A 138 -20.60 -12.17 7.49
C THR A 138 -21.32 -11.20 6.57
N ASP A 139 -21.91 -10.12 7.11
CA ASP A 139 -22.61 -9.10 6.33
C ASP A 139 -21.69 -8.40 5.31
N TYR A 140 -20.39 -8.46 5.54
CA TYR A 140 -19.36 -7.87 4.67
C TYR A 140 -18.67 -8.90 3.75
N LEU A 141 -19.17 -10.13 3.67
CA LEU A 141 -18.60 -11.20 2.86
C LEU A 141 -19.51 -11.58 1.69
N VAL A 142 -18.92 -11.89 0.54
CA VAL A 142 -19.60 -12.36 -0.67
C VAL A 142 -18.96 -13.63 -1.22
N LYS A 143 -19.73 -14.45 -1.95
CA LYS A 143 -19.25 -15.73 -2.51
C LYS A 143 -18.23 -15.52 -3.64
N ASN A 144 -18.50 -14.55 -4.51
CA ASN A 144 -17.67 -14.24 -5.66
C ASN A 144 -16.76 -13.06 -5.33
N LYS A 145 -15.52 -13.07 -5.85
CA LYS A 145 -14.60 -11.95 -5.68
C LYS A 145 -15.24 -10.68 -6.26
N PRO A 146 -15.47 -9.64 -5.44
CA PRO A 146 -16.07 -8.41 -5.91
C PRO A 146 -15.14 -7.71 -6.89
N LYS A 147 -15.71 -7.17 -7.95
CA LYS A 147 -14.99 -6.33 -8.90
C LYS A 147 -15.15 -4.88 -8.49
N ARG A 148 -14.06 -4.12 -8.42
CA ARG A 148 -14.12 -2.66 -8.29
C ARG A 148 -14.74 -2.09 -9.57
N LYS A 149 -15.46 -0.97 -9.45
CA LYS A 149 -15.86 -0.19 -10.63
C LYS A 149 -14.58 0.19 -11.39
N ASP A 150 -14.63 0.07 -12.70
CA ASP A 150 -13.52 0.51 -13.54
C ASP A 150 -13.38 2.04 -13.44
N VAL A 151 -12.17 2.52 -13.24
CA VAL A 151 -11.86 3.96 -13.20
C VAL A 151 -12.30 4.67 -14.48
N THR A 152 -12.32 3.98 -15.62
CA THR A 152 -12.77 4.51 -16.93
C THR A 152 -14.28 4.78 -16.97
N SER A 153 -15.06 4.28 -16.01
CA SER A 153 -16.48 4.63 -15.88
C SER A 153 -16.68 6.09 -15.46
N ILE A 154 -15.66 6.73 -14.88
CA ILE A 154 -15.66 8.14 -14.51
C ILE A 154 -15.27 8.97 -15.72
N LYS A 155 -16.23 9.75 -16.24
CA LYS A 155 -15.97 10.62 -17.39
C LYS A 155 -15.22 11.87 -16.94
N LEU A 156 -14.08 12.13 -17.60
CA LEU A 156 -13.27 13.33 -17.44
C LEU A 156 -13.46 14.21 -18.70
N SER A 157 -14.26 15.27 -18.60
CA SER A 157 -14.41 16.26 -19.66
C SER A 157 -13.28 17.28 -19.61
N GLY A 158 -12.95 17.91 -20.75
CA GLY A 158 -11.95 18.98 -20.83
C GLY A 158 -10.49 18.50 -20.87
N LEU A 159 -10.22 17.20 -20.68
CA LEU A 159 -8.88 16.61 -20.79
C LEU A 159 -8.68 15.94 -22.15
N SER A 160 -7.45 16.00 -22.68
CA SER A 160 -7.04 15.19 -23.83
C SER A 160 -7.06 13.70 -23.51
N GLU A 161 -7.12 12.82 -24.50
CA GLU A 161 -7.13 11.37 -24.27
C GLU A 161 -5.85 10.89 -23.53
N VAL A 162 -4.69 11.48 -23.82
CA VAL A 162 -3.45 11.19 -23.12
C VAL A 162 -3.55 11.55 -21.64
N GLN A 163 -4.09 12.72 -21.32
CA GLN A 163 -4.31 13.14 -19.92
C GLN A 163 -5.31 12.25 -19.21
N LYS A 164 -6.42 11.87 -19.87
CA LYS A 164 -7.40 10.92 -19.31
C LYS A 164 -6.76 9.59 -18.98
N GLN A 165 -5.98 9.01 -19.91
CA GLN A 165 -5.30 7.73 -19.66
C GLN A 165 -4.31 7.81 -18.50
N ARG A 166 -3.58 8.92 -18.39
CA ARG A 166 -2.68 9.17 -17.25
C ARG A 166 -3.46 9.27 -15.93
N ALA A 167 -4.53 10.05 -15.91
CA ALA A 167 -5.40 10.16 -14.73
C ALA A 167 -5.99 8.80 -14.31
N TYR A 168 -6.45 7.98 -15.25
CA TYR A 168 -6.96 6.65 -14.98
C TYR A 168 -5.87 5.70 -14.45
N THR A 169 -4.65 5.78 -14.97
CA THR A 169 -3.53 4.98 -14.48
C THR A 169 -3.16 5.38 -13.05
N ILE A 170 -3.05 6.68 -12.77
CA ILE A 170 -2.81 7.20 -11.41
C ILE A 170 -3.91 6.72 -10.46
N ALA A 171 -5.18 6.94 -10.84
CA ALA A 171 -6.32 6.53 -9.99
C ALA A 171 -6.30 5.04 -9.69
N ARG A 172 -6.07 4.19 -10.69
CA ARG A 172 -6.05 2.73 -10.52
C ARG A 172 -4.96 2.30 -9.54
N ILE A 173 -3.76 2.87 -9.64
CA ILE A 173 -2.66 2.54 -8.74
C ILE A 173 -2.96 3.03 -7.33
N CYS A 174 -3.39 4.28 -7.14
CA CYS A 174 -3.73 4.82 -5.82
C CYS A 174 -4.83 3.99 -5.14
N ILE A 175 -5.88 3.60 -5.88
CA ILE A 175 -6.97 2.75 -5.35
C ILE A 175 -6.45 1.38 -4.94
N ASN A 176 -5.62 0.73 -5.76
CA ASN A 176 -5.09 -0.60 -5.47
C ASN A 176 -4.11 -0.59 -4.30
N GLU A 177 -3.33 0.48 -4.21
CA GLU A 177 -2.25 0.64 -3.23
C GLU A 177 -2.65 1.47 -2.01
N TRP A 178 -3.92 1.83 -1.87
CA TRP A 178 -4.41 2.63 -0.75
C TRP A 178 -3.95 2.10 0.62
N LYS A 179 -4.05 0.81 0.84
CA LYS A 179 -3.65 0.18 2.11
C LYS A 179 -2.15 0.28 2.43
N ASN A 180 -1.33 0.48 1.40
CA ASN A 180 0.12 0.55 1.52
C ASN A 180 0.62 2.00 1.64
N TYR A 181 -0.03 2.93 0.93
CA TYR A 181 0.47 4.30 0.79
C TYR A 181 -0.50 5.38 1.28
N GLY A 182 -1.81 5.13 1.32
CA GLY A 182 -2.80 6.06 1.86
C GLY A 182 -2.94 7.39 1.10
N VAL A 183 -2.64 7.42 -0.20
CA VAL A 183 -2.76 8.62 -1.03
C VAL A 183 -4.05 8.56 -1.86
N LEU A 184 -4.88 9.60 -1.75
CA LEU A 184 -6.12 9.71 -2.51
C LEU A 184 -5.83 9.89 -4.00
N PRO A 185 -6.55 9.17 -4.88
CA PRO A 185 -6.47 9.37 -6.32
C PRO A 185 -6.67 10.82 -6.75
N SER A 186 -7.68 11.51 -6.19
CA SER A 186 -7.96 12.92 -6.48
C SER A 186 -6.75 13.81 -6.21
N VAL A 187 -6.10 13.62 -5.08
CA VAL A 187 -4.91 14.37 -4.66
C VAL A 187 -3.72 14.10 -5.60
N ALA A 188 -3.45 12.83 -5.88
CA ALA A 188 -2.35 12.46 -6.76
C ALA A 188 -2.52 13.03 -8.18
N ILE A 189 -3.75 12.99 -8.74
CA ILE A 189 -4.05 13.55 -10.06
C ILE A 189 -3.95 15.08 -10.04
N ALA A 190 -4.53 15.75 -9.02
CA ALA A 190 -4.50 17.19 -8.91
C ALA A 190 -3.06 17.73 -8.81
N GLN A 191 -2.22 17.11 -7.98
CA GLN A 191 -0.82 17.49 -7.88
C GLN A 191 -0.07 17.27 -9.19
N ALA A 192 -0.28 16.14 -9.89
CA ALA A 192 0.30 15.90 -11.21
C ALA A 192 -0.18 16.94 -12.25
N MET A 193 -1.41 17.44 -12.10
CA MET A 193 -1.93 18.51 -12.97
C MET A 193 -1.24 19.84 -12.68
N VAL A 194 -1.09 20.21 -11.41
CA VAL A 194 -0.40 21.46 -11.00
C VAL A 194 1.06 21.44 -11.43
N GLU A 195 1.77 20.34 -11.19
CA GLU A 195 3.22 20.25 -11.42
C GLU A 195 3.61 20.16 -12.89
N SER A 196 2.82 19.46 -13.71
CA SER A 196 3.23 19.16 -15.09
C SER A 196 2.10 19.13 -16.12
N THR A 197 0.90 19.57 -15.75
CA THR A 197 -0.30 19.43 -16.62
C THR A 197 -0.52 17.95 -17.00
N LEU A 198 -0.48 17.06 -16.00
CA LEU A 198 -0.51 15.61 -16.18
C LEU A 198 0.57 15.09 -17.15
N GLY A 199 1.80 15.57 -16.95
CA GLY A 199 2.98 15.10 -17.68
C GLY A 199 3.17 15.72 -19.07
N ARG A 200 2.46 16.82 -19.37
CA ARG A 200 2.74 17.59 -20.60
C ARG A 200 4.12 18.26 -20.53
N TYR A 201 4.50 18.68 -19.32
CA TYR A 201 5.75 19.40 -19.04
C TYR A 201 6.51 18.69 -17.92
N CYS A 202 7.06 17.50 -18.19
CA CYS A 202 7.83 16.74 -17.20
C CYS A 202 9.03 16.05 -17.85
N ASN A 203 9.99 15.67 -17.02
CA ASN A 203 11.10 14.82 -17.43
C ASN A 203 10.68 13.34 -17.38
N GLY A 204 10.55 12.70 -18.52
CA GLY A 204 10.07 11.32 -18.64
C GLY A 204 8.69 11.16 -18.00
N ASN A 205 8.57 10.25 -17.03
CA ASN A 205 7.32 9.98 -16.30
C ASN A 205 7.31 10.54 -14.88
N ASN A 206 8.11 11.60 -14.61
CA ASN A 206 8.13 12.28 -13.32
C ASN A 206 7.10 13.42 -13.30
N LEU A 207 5.82 13.08 -13.21
CA LEU A 207 4.71 14.02 -13.29
C LEU A 207 4.66 15.01 -12.11
N TRP A 208 5.26 14.67 -10.99
CA TRP A 208 5.23 15.45 -9.75
C TRP A 208 6.52 16.22 -9.45
N GLY A 209 7.44 16.30 -10.42
CA GLY A 209 8.68 17.04 -10.26
C GLY A 209 9.59 16.55 -9.13
N ILE A 210 9.51 15.28 -8.77
CA ILE A 210 10.29 14.69 -7.66
C ILE A 210 11.78 14.98 -7.85
N CYS A 211 12.47 15.39 -6.77
CA CYS A 211 13.85 15.84 -6.78
C CYS A 211 14.09 16.99 -7.79
N SER A 212 13.19 17.98 -7.80
CA SER A 212 13.26 19.14 -8.72
C SER A 212 13.30 18.74 -10.19
N GLY A 213 12.63 17.62 -10.54
CA GLY A 213 12.59 17.11 -11.91
C GLY A 213 13.85 16.39 -12.38
N ALA A 214 14.86 16.20 -11.53
CA ALA A 214 16.11 15.53 -11.89
C ALA A 214 15.98 14.03 -12.12
N ILE A 215 14.94 13.41 -11.57
CA ILE A 215 14.67 11.97 -11.72
C ILE A 215 13.76 11.76 -12.94
N SER A 216 14.08 10.76 -13.76
CA SER A 216 13.20 10.21 -14.80
C SER A 216 12.78 8.81 -14.43
N TYR A 217 11.57 8.40 -14.80
CA TYR A 217 11.04 7.06 -14.60
C TYR A 217 10.78 6.38 -15.95
N ASP A 218 11.05 5.08 -16.03
CA ASP A 218 10.92 4.28 -17.25
C ASP A 218 9.46 4.13 -17.71
N SER A 219 8.51 4.18 -16.77
CA SER A 219 7.08 4.10 -17.05
C SER A 219 6.27 5.05 -16.17
N LEU A 220 5.03 5.34 -16.59
CA LEU A 220 4.09 6.11 -15.79
C LEU A 220 3.82 5.43 -14.44
N GLU A 221 3.68 4.11 -14.45
CA GLU A 221 3.45 3.32 -13.24
C GLU A 221 4.60 3.49 -12.25
N SER A 222 5.86 3.38 -12.72
CA SER A 222 7.02 3.58 -11.83
C SER A 222 7.10 5.02 -11.30
N GLY A 223 6.68 6.01 -12.07
CA GLY A 223 6.55 7.40 -11.62
C GLY A 223 5.49 7.56 -10.53
N VAL A 224 4.32 6.93 -10.70
CA VAL A 224 3.26 6.91 -9.67
C VAL A 224 3.77 6.26 -8.37
N TYR A 225 4.41 5.11 -8.45
CA TYR A 225 5.00 4.46 -7.26
C TYR A 225 6.08 5.32 -6.61
N GLY A 226 6.89 6.02 -7.41
CA GLY A 226 7.86 7.00 -6.91
C GLY A 226 7.18 8.09 -6.07
N TYR A 227 6.12 8.69 -6.59
CA TYR A 227 5.32 9.69 -5.89
C TYR A 227 4.68 9.13 -4.60
N LEU A 228 4.03 7.97 -4.66
CA LEU A 228 3.40 7.35 -3.49
C LEU A 228 4.42 7.10 -2.37
N LYS A 229 5.62 6.66 -2.70
CA LYS A 229 6.71 6.48 -1.73
C LYS A 229 7.15 7.80 -1.10
N VAL A 230 7.23 8.87 -1.90
CA VAL A 230 7.59 10.20 -1.39
C VAL A 230 6.56 10.68 -0.37
N ILE A 231 5.27 10.57 -0.68
CA ILE A 231 4.21 11.01 0.26
C ILE A 231 4.19 10.14 1.53
N ASN A 232 4.52 8.85 1.44
CA ASN A 232 4.48 7.92 2.58
C ASN A 232 5.83 7.70 3.27
N ASN A 233 6.85 8.54 3.02
CA ASN A 233 8.18 8.36 3.61
C ASN A 233 8.33 8.93 5.04
N GLY A 234 7.24 9.43 5.62
CA GLY A 234 7.22 10.03 6.96
C GLY A 234 7.48 11.54 7.01
N CYS A 235 7.94 12.17 5.91
CA CYS A 235 8.16 13.62 5.86
C CYS A 235 6.86 14.42 5.93
N TYR A 236 5.76 13.84 5.44
CA TYR A 236 4.44 14.50 5.36
C TYR A 236 3.50 14.11 6.50
N GLY A 237 4.05 13.58 7.59
CA GLY A 237 3.36 13.34 8.85
C GLY A 237 2.09 12.49 8.70
N SER A 238 0.94 13.08 9.04
CA SER A 238 -0.36 12.40 9.00
C SER A 238 -1.11 12.54 7.68
N ALA A 239 -0.47 13.00 6.59
CA ALA A 239 -1.10 13.11 5.29
C ALA A 239 -1.56 11.75 4.72
N PRO A 240 -0.73 10.67 4.74
CA PRO A 240 -1.19 9.36 4.35
C PRO A 240 -2.43 8.91 5.14
N PHE A 241 -3.33 8.20 4.46
CA PHE A 241 -4.60 7.68 5.03
C PHE A 241 -5.62 8.73 5.47
N THR A 242 -5.39 10.02 5.17
CA THR A 242 -6.41 11.06 5.29
C THR A 242 -7.46 10.84 4.21
N ARG A 243 -8.75 10.84 4.60
CA ARG A 243 -9.88 10.47 3.71
C ARG A 243 -10.59 11.65 3.07
N ASP A 244 -10.14 12.84 3.34
CA ASP A 244 -10.61 14.08 2.78
C ASP A 244 -9.51 14.69 1.93
N SER A 245 -9.81 15.03 0.68
CA SER A 245 -8.84 15.49 -0.31
C SER A 245 -8.18 16.80 0.08
N SER A 246 -8.99 17.77 0.52
CA SER A 246 -8.53 19.09 0.96
C SER A 246 -7.63 18.98 2.19
N SER A 247 -8.03 18.17 3.16
CA SER A 247 -7.21 17.88 4.35
C SER A 247 -5.91 17.16 3.99
N GLN A 248 -5.93 16.23 3.03
CA GLN A 248 -4.72 15.51 2.63
C GLN A 248 -3.73 16.46 1.94
N ILE A 249 -4.20 17.31 0.99
CA ILE A 249 -3.37 18.34 0.35
C ILE A 249 -2.75 19.25 1.39
N ASN A 250 -3.56 19.80 2.31
CA ASN A 250 -3.08 20.72 3.33
C ASN A 250 -1.98 20.11 4.20
N LYS A 251 -2.11 18.84 4.59
CA LYS A 251 -1.07 18.13 5.35
C LYS A 251 0.20 17.88 4.52
N ILE A 252 0.06 17.58 3.23
CA ILE A 252 1.21 17.44 2.33
C ILE A 252 1.96 18.76 2.21
N LEU A 253 1.26 19.88 2.01
CA LEU A 253 1.86 21.20 1.92
C LEU A 253 2.50 21.64 3.23
N SER A 254 1.83 21.42 4.36
CA SER A 254 2.37 21.70 5.69
C SER A 254 3.62 20.88 6.00
N GLY A 255 3.80 19.73 5.37
CA GLY A 255 5.00 18.89 5.42
C GLY A 255 6.15 19.40 4.53
N GLY A 256 5.95 20.49 3.77
CA GLY A 256 6.99 21.12 2.96
C GLY A 256 7.13 20.51 1.55
N TYR A 257 6.03 20.03 0.96
CA TYR A 257 6.04 19.46 -0.40
C TYR A 257 6.51 20.48 -1.44
N CYS A 258 6.08 21.72 -1.34
CA CYS A 258 6.55 22.83 -2.17
C CYS A 258 6.80 24.10 -1.34
N VAL A 259 7.76 24.92 -1.75
CA VAL A 259 8.10 26.18 -1.11
C VAL A 259 8.51 27.18 -2.20
N PRO A 260 7.86 28.37 -2.29
CA PRO A 260 6.71 28.82 -1.51
C PRO A 260 5.42 28.09 -1.92
N VAL A 261 4.48 27.95 -0.97
CA VAL A 261 3.19 27.28 -1.24
C VAL A 261 2.35 28.06 -2.23
N GLY A 262 2.40 29.41 -2.18
CA GLY A 262 1.62 30.29 -3.08
C GLY A 262 0.16 29.83 -3.18
N ASP A 263 -0.38 29.82 -4.39
CA ASP A 263 -1.76 29.40 -4.70
C ASP A 263 -1.89 27.90 -4.95
N TYR A 264 -0.94 27.10 -4.47
CA TYR A 264 -0.89 25.64 -4.76
C TYR A 264 -2.14 24.94 -4.23
N TYR A 265 -2.52 25.25 -3.00
CA TYR A 265 -3.69 24.65 -2.37
C TYR A 265 -4.98 24.97 -3.16
N GLU A 266 -5.18 26.24 -3.49
CA GLU A 266 -6.33 26.73 -4.25
C GLU A 266 -6.38 26.10 -5.63
N ASN A 267 -5.25 26.04 -6.32
CA ASN A 267 -5.15 25.40 -7.64
C ASN A 267 -5.46 23.91 -7.58
N ALA A 268 -4.91 23.19 -6.62
CA ALA A 268 -5.12 21.75 -6.48
C ALA A 268 -6.58 21.42 -6.11
N THR A 269 -7.18 22.15 -5.19
CA THR A 269 -8.58 21.96 -4.80
C THR A 269 -9.54 22.36 -5.93
N TRP A 270 -9.27 23.45 -6.64
CA TRP A 270 -10.03 23.83 -7.83
C TRP A 270 -10.00 22.74 -8.91
N ILE A 271 -8.83 22.13 -9.16
CA ILE A 271 -8.69 21.01 -10.10
C ILE A 271 -9.54 19.82 -9.67
N ILE A 272 -9.52 19.47 -8.38
CA ILE A 272 -10.33 18.37 -7.84
C ILE A 272 -11.81 18.60 -8.12
N ASP A 273 -12.31 19.78 -7.79
CA ASP A 273 -13.70 20.15 -7.98
C ASP A 273 -14.09 20.24 -9.46
N HIS A 274 -13.28 20.95 -10.26
CA HIS A 274 -13.55 21.19 -11.68
C HIS A 274 -13.67 19.90 -12.48
N TYR A 275 -12.79 18.92 -12.22
CA TYR A 275 -12.83 17.61 -12.90
C TYR A 275 -13.62 16.57 -12.12
N GLY A 276 -14.12 16.88 -10.93
CA GLY A 276 -14.86 15.97 -10.05
C GLY A 276 -14.03 14.73 -9.68
N LEU A 277 -12.77 14.93 -9.29
CA LEU A 277 -11.80 13.84 -9.09
C LEU A 277 -12.11 12.97 -7.87
N GLU A 278 -12.85 13.49 -6.88
CA GLU A 278 -13.27 12.72 -5.70
C GLU A 278 -14.12 11.49 -6.04
N ARG A 279 -14.70 11.46 -7.24
CA ARG A 279 -15.39 10.26 -7.76
C ARG A 279 -14.44 9.05 -7.83
N PHE A 280 -13.14 9.27 -8.00
CA PHE A 280 -12.13 8.19 -7.91
C PHE A 280 -11.92 7.74 -6.46
N ASP A 281 -11.92 8.67 -5.51
CA ASP A 281 -11.73 8.36 -4.08
C ASP A 281 -12.89 7.50 -3.56
N ALA A 282 -14.10 7.73 -4.07
CA ALA A 282 -15.27 6.91 -3.77
C ALA A 282 -15.14 5.44 -4.26
N LEU A 283 -14.17 5.13 -5.10
CA LEU A 283 -13.86 3.76 -5.50
C LEU A 283 -12.92 3.04 -4.51
N ILE A 284 -12.32 3.77 -3.58
CA ILE A 284 -11.53 3.19 -2.50
C ILE A 284 -12.49 2.53 -1.51
N ASN A 285 -12.30 1.24 -1.25
CA ASN A 285 -13.04 0.56 -0.20
C ASN A 285 -12.17 0.55 1.05
N TYR A 286 -12.47 1.49 1.93
CA TYR A 286 -11.78 1.70 3.21
C TYR A 286 -12.02 0.56 4.19
#